data_4bb877d71dc65f32a8984da4150ce21a
#
_entry.id   4bb877d71dc65f32a8984da4150ce21a
#
_cell.length_a   1.000
_cell.length_b   1.000
_cell.length_c   1.000
_cell.angle_alpha   90.00
_cell.angle_beta   90.00
_cell.angle_gamma   90.00
#
_symmetry.space_group_name_H-M   'P 1'
#
loop_
_entity.id
_entity.type
_entity.pdbx_description
1 polymer ?
#
loop_
_entity_poly.entity_id
_entity_poly.type
_entity_poly.pdbx_seq_one_letter_code
_entity_poly.pdbx_strand_id
1 'polypeptide(L)'
;GLPTAGIMDHDSIGGGDEFRAAGDIAGVGTTCGLECRVSMAGTPFADRKLNSPDQPGVAYMTIHSVPATGFGRLQQVFAPLRERRNDRNRLMVGRINKIVAPSGIQLDFEHDVLPLSMFSDGGSVTERHLLAALARRITEAVGMENVPAFLSDRLGIALSARQREWLGQYDPLCFEYDVLGVLKSSLNARTYIPATDELMTLPEVVSLADEVGAILCYAYLGDVADSPTGDKRAEHFEDGYLEELLTYLRDSGVSGITFMPSRNTCEQLERLMELCRHFGFTQISGEDINQPRQSFICRQLADPMFSHLVAETWRLGEPERK
;
A
#
# COMPACT_ATOMS: atom_id res chain seq x y z
N GLY A 1 -22.31 9.31 -7.84
CA GLY A 1 -20.99 9.04 -8.40
C GLY A 1 -19.89 9.52 -7.49
N LEU A 2 -18.68 9.11 -7.73
CA LEU A 2 -17.49 9.63 -7.04
C LEU A 2 -17.18 11.04 -7.60
N PRO A 3 -17.02 12.07 -6.76
CA PRO A 3 -16.62 13.39 -7.23
C PRO A 3 -15.12 13.46 -7.55
N THR A 4 -14.31 12.70 -6.82
CA THR A 4 -12.84 12.65 -6.95
C THR A 4 -12.33 11.23 -6.78
N ALA A 5 -11.18 10.93 -7.38
CA ALA A 5 -10.43 9.68 -7.20
C ALA A 5 -8.93 9.96 -7.23
N GLY A 6 -8.13 9.14 -6.57
CA GLY A 6 -6.67 9.24 -6.58
C GLY A 6 -6.02 7.92 -6.97
N ILE A 7 -4.87 7.98 -7.65
CA ILE A 7 -3.98 6.84 -7.88
C ILE A 7 -2.71 7.00 -7.07
N MET A 8 -2.30 5.93 -6.37
CA MET A 8 -1.17 5.93 -5.44
C MET A 8 -0.47 4.57 -5.47
N ASP A 9 0.29 4.32 -6.52
CA ASP A 9 1.00 3.05 -6.68
C ASP A 9 2.33 3.02 -5.91
N HIS A 10 2.75 1.83 -5.50
CA HIS A 10 4.07 1.66 -4.88
C HIS A 10 5.20 1.92 -5.88
N ASP A 11 6.10 2.85 -5.56
CA ASP A 11 7.31 3.19 -6.31
C ASP A 11 7.06 3.49 -7.80
N SER A 12 5.85 3.92 -8.16
CA SER A 12 5.44 4.13 -9.55
C SER A 12 4.44 5.27 -9.70
N ILE A 13 4.59 6.03 -10.77
CA ILE A 13 3.62 7.01 -11.28
C ILE A 13 3.15 6.65 -12.70
N GLY A 14 3.47 5.42 -13.17
CA GLY A 14 3.28 5.00 -14.56
C GLY A 14 1.84 5.07 -15.06
N GLY A 15 0.86 4.81 -14.18
CA GLY A 15 -0.57 4.90 -14.51
C GLY A 15 -1.16 6.31 -14.50
N GLY A 16 -0.39 7.35 -14.14
CA GLY A 16 -0.91 8.70 -13.89
C GLY A 16 -1.58 9.35 -15.09
N ASP A 17 -0.97 9.30 -16.27
CA ASP A 17 -1.53 9.92 -17.49
C ASP A 17 -2.82 9.25 -17.93
N GLU A 18 -2.87 7.91 -17.91
CA GLU A 18 -4.07 7.14 -18.24
C GLU A 18 -5.20 7.41 -17.24
N PHE A 19 -4.86 7.45 -15.94
CA PHE A 19 -5.82 7.74 -14.87
C PHE A 19 -6.45 9.12 -15.00
N ARG A 20 -5.66 10.15 -15.33
CA ARG A 20 -6.15 11.51 -15.59
C ARG A 20 -7.08 11.55 -16.80
N ALA A 21 -6.65 10.94 -17.91
CA ALA A 21 -7.47 10.87 -19.12
C ALA A 21 -8.80 10.16 -18.88
N ALA A 22 -8.80 9.06 -18.11
CA ALA A 22 -10.02 8.35 -17.71
C ALA A 22 -10.92 9.21 -16.83
N GLY A 23 -10.36 9.97 -15.89
CA GLY A 23 -11.09 10.92 -15.05
C GLY A 23 -11.77 12.01 -15.85
N ASP A 24 -11.09 12.60 -16.83
CA ASP A 24 -11.66 13.62 -17.72
C ASP A 24 -12.86 13.06 -18.51
N ILE A 25 -12.75 11.84 -19.04
CA ILE A 25 -13.86 11.16 -19.74
C ILE A 25 -15.03 10.88 -18.82
N ALA A 26 -14.75 10.47 -17.57
CA ALA A 26 -15.77 10.12 -16.59
C ALA A 26 -16.39 11.34 -15.86
N GLY A 27 -15.82 12.53 -16.02
CA GLY A 27 -16.20 13.73 -15.26
C GLY A 27 -15.87 13.63 -13.77
N VAL A 28 -14.77 12.93 -13.42
CA VAL A 28 -14.27 12.74 -12.04
C VAL A 28 -12.99 13.53 -11.88
N GLY A 29 -12.88 14.32 -10.81
CA GLY A 29 -11.61 14.98 -10.45
C GLY A 29 -10.57 13.94 -10.05
N THR A 30 -9.38 14.00 -10.63
CA THR A 30 -8.30 13.04 -10.34
C THR A 30 -7.14 13.68 -9.62
N THR A 31 -6.45 12.90 -8.79
CA THR A 31 -5.13 13.22 -8.23
C THR A 31 -4.16 12.07 -8.48
N CYS A 32 -2.91 12.41 -8.77
CA CYS A 32 -1.87 11.43 -9.04
C CYS A 32 -0.74 11.54 -8.02
N GLY A 33 -0.24 10.40 -7.60
CA GLY A 33 0.86 10.31 -6.66
C GLY A 33 1.48 8.92 -6.66
N LEU A 34 2.43 8.72 -5.77
CA LEU A 34 3.03 7.42 -5.50
C LEU A 34 3.31 7.25 -4.01
N GLU A 35 3.36 5.99 -3.59
CA GLU A 35 3.80 5.61 -2.26
C GLU A 35 5.17 4.93 -2.35
N CYS A 36 6.10 5.29 -1.47
CA CYS A 36 7.41 4.66 -1.43
C CYS A 36 7.81 4.29 -0.01
N ARG A 37 8.72 3.32 0.11
CA ARG A 37 9.33 2.96 1.39
C ARG A 37 10.60 3.76 1.61
N VAL A 38 10.72 4.31 2.81
CA VAL A 38 11.83 5.18 3.21
C VAL A 38 12.54 4.57 4.41
N SER A 39 13.87 4.52 4.34
CA SER A 39 14.70 4.11 5.46
C SER A 39 14.78 5.22 6.51
N MET A 40 14.50 4.87 7.75
CA MET A 40 14.69 5.72 8.92
C MET A 40 16.03 5.47 9.62
N ALA A 41 16.95 4.77 8.96
CA ALA A 41 18.30 4.55 9.50
C ALA A 41 19.00 5.89 9.79
N GLY A 42 19.69 5.97 10.94
CA GLY A 42 20.33 7.20 11.38
C GLY A 42 19.38 8.23 12.02
N THR A 43 18.11 7.89 12.20
CA THR A 43 17.12 8.71 12.90
C THR A 43 16.75 8.12 14.27
N PRO A 44 16.05 8.86 15.15
CA PRO A 44 15.52 8.30 16.40
C PRO A 44 14.53 7.14 16.22
N PHE A 45 14.08 6.88 14.99
CA PHE A 45 13.07 5.88 14.64
C PHE A 45 13.66 4.65 13.93
N ALA A 46 15.00 4.51 13.87
CA ALA A 46 15.67 3.44 13.14
C ALA A 46 15.26 2.02 13.59
N ASP A 47 14.95 1.85 14.88
CA ASP A 47 14.57 0.56 15.46
C ASP A 47 13.09 0.50 15.87
N ARG A 48 12.30 1.57 15.57
CA ARG A 48 10.89 1.64 15.95
C ARG A 48 9.99 1.10 14.85
N LYS A 49 8.87 0.51 15.25
CA LYS A 49 7.82 0.09 14.34
C LYS A 49 6.97 1.30 13.96
N LEU A 50 7.08 1.69 12.71
CA LEU A 50 6.31 2.77 12.10
C LEU A 50 5.10 2.19 11.34
N ASN A 51 4.62 2.89 10.34
CA ASN A 51 3.52 2.48 9.47
C ASN A 51 3.88 1.32 8.50
N SER A 52 5.10 0.78 8.55
CA SER A 52 5.48 -0.44 7.85
C SER A 52 5.28 -1.64 8.77
N PRO A 53 4.28 -2.52 8.53
CA PRO A 53 4.00 -3.64 9.43
C PRO A 53 5.09 -4.72 9.43
N ASP A 54 5.83 -4.83 8.32
CA ASP A 54 6.72 -5.94 8.06
C ASP A 54 8.18 -5.67 8.45
N GLN A 55 8.55 -4.38 8.65
CA GLN A 55 9.95 -4.01 8.91
C GLN A 55 10.07 -2.77 9.82
N PRO A 56 10.67 -2.89 11.02
CA PRO A 56 11.03 -1.74 11.84
C PRO A 56 12.04 -0.81 11.11
N GLY A 57 12.03 0.47 11.44
CA GLY A 57 12.94 1.45 10.85
C GLY A 57 12.68 1.75 9.36
N VAL A 58 11.53 1.33 8.86
CA VAL A 58 11.05 1.68 7.51
C VAL A 58 9.70 2.36 7.62
N ALA A 59 9.53 3.46 6.90
CA ALA A 59 8.27 4.18 6.82
C ALA A 59 7.74 4.18 5.37
N TYR A 60 6.41 4.11 5.21
CA TYR A 60 5.72 4.45 3.98
C TYR A 60 5.50 5.95 3.93
N MET A 61 5.97 6.55 2.85
CA MET A 61 5.76 7.95 2.53
C MET A 61 4.98 8.06 1.22
N THR A 62 4.12 9.05 1.13
CA THR A 62 3.30 9.29 -0.07
C THR A 62 3.65 10.65 -0.68
N ILE A 63 3.88 10.67 -1.97
CA ILE A 63 4.11 11.88 -2.75
C ILE A 63 2.80 12.19 -3.48
N HIS A 64 2.09 13.22 -3.05
CA HIS A 64 0.78 13.62 -3.56
C HIS A 64 0.86 14.80 -4.51
N SER A 65 -0.19 14.98 -5.32
CA SER A 65 -0.37 16.16 -6.19
C SER A 65 0.82 16.35 -7.15
N VAL A 66 1.26 15.27 -7.78
CA VAL A 66 2.40 15.33 -8.70
C VAL A 66 1.99 15.99 -10.01
N PRO A 67 2.60 17.14 -10.39
CA PRO A 67 2.38 17.74 -11.71
C PRO A 67 2.82 16.77 -12.82
N ALA A 68 2.14 16.78 -13.98
CA ALA A 68 2.51 15.95 -15.13
C ALA A 68 3.97 16.10 -15.54
N THR A 69 4.52 17.30 -15.40
CA THR A 69 5.94 17.61 -15.68
C THR A 69 6.91 16.88 -14.77
N GLY A 70 6.47 16.43 -13.58
CA GLY A 70 7.26 15.65 -12.61
C GLY A 70 7.26 14.13 -12.87
N PHE A 71 6.33 13.62 -13.67
CA PHE A 71 6.19 12.17 -13.88
C PHE A 71 7.47 11.52 -14.42
N GLY A 72 8.07 12.11 -15.45
CA GLY A 72 9.31 11.58 -16.03
C GLY A 72 10.48 11.53 -15.03
N ARG A 73 10.58 12.53 -14.15
CA ARG A 73 11.61 12.56 -13.10
C ARG A 73 11.39 11.47 -12.06
N LEU A 74 10.16 11.29 -11.58
CA LEU A 74 9.82 10.22 -10.64
C LEU A 74 10.09 8.84 -11.26
N GLN A 75 9.64 8.60 -12.49
CA GLN A 75 9.92 7.33 -13.19
C GLN A 75 11.42 7.04 -13.28
N GLN A 76 12.23 8.04 -13.60
CA GLN A 76 13.69 7.90 -13.68
C GLN A 76 14.32 7.52 -12.34
N VAL A 77 13.89 8.16 -11.24
CA VAL A 77 14.44 7.90 -9.90
C VAL A 77 14.02 6.54 -9.37
N PHE A 78 12.74 6.17 -9.56
CA PHE A 78 12.22 4.91 -9.03
C PHE A 78 12.53 3.67 -9.90
N ALA A 79 12.88 3.82 -11.18
CA ALA A 79 13.19 2.69 -12.04
C ALA A 79 14.28 1.76 -11.45
N PRO A 80 15.46 2.23 -11.02
CA PRO A 80 16.47 1.35 -10.43
C PRO A 80 16.03 0.75 -9.08
N LEU A 81 15.17 1.44 -8.31
CA LEU A 81 14.65 0.91 -7.05
C LEU A 81 13.66 -0.23 -7.29
N ARG A 82 12.82 -0.12 -8.33
CA ARG A 82 11.92 -1.22 -8.76
C ARG A 82 12.69 -2.46 -9.21
N GLU A 83 13.82 -2.30 -9.90
CA GLU A 83 14.67 -3.43 -10.28
C GLU A 83 15.26 -4.14 -9.05
N ARG A 84 15.81 -3.39 -8.08
CA ARG A 84 16.32 -3.96 -6.83
C ARG A 84 15.21 -4.66 -6.04
N ARG A 85 14.00 -4.09 -6.05
CA ARG A 85 12.82 -4.74 -5.48
C ARG A 85 12.51 -6.07 -6.19
N ASN A 86 12.63 -6.13 -7.52
CA ASN A 86 12.44 -7.36 -8.27
C ASN A 86 13.51 -8.41 -7.93
N ASP A 87 14.75 -8.02 -7.70
CA ASP A 87 15.80 -8.95 -7.25
C ASP A 87 15.43 -9.56 -5.89
N ARG A 88 14.96 -8.74 -4.93
CA ARG A 88 14.44 -9.24 -3.67
C ARG A 88 13.20 -10.13 -3.84
N ASN A 89 12.28 -9.77 -4.73
CA ASN A 89 11.09 -10.56 -5.04
C ASN A 89 11.44 -11.94 -5.61
N ARG A 90 12.46 -12.06 -6.48
CA ARG A 90 12.98 -13.36 -6.96
C ARG A 90 13.44 -14.24 -5.81
N LEU A 91 14.13 -13.68 -4.83
CA LEU A 91 14.53 -14.42 -3.63
C LEU A 91 13.32 -14.83 -2.79
N MET A 92 12.29 -14.00 -2.68
CA MET A 92 11.05 -14.33 -1.99
C MET A 92 10.28 -15.43 -2.71
N VAL A 93 10.23 -15.45 -4.05
CA VAL A 93 9.70 -16.56 -4.84
C VAL A 93 10.45 -17.86 -4.51
N GLY A 94 11.77 -17.80 -4.37
CA GLY A 94 12.57 -18.93 -3.93
C GLY A 94 12.17 -19.48 -2.52
N ARG A 95 11.79 -18.59 -1.59
CA ARG A 95 11.25 -18.98 -0.28
C ARG A 95 9.85 -19.60 -0.39
N ILE A 96 8.98 -18.99 -1.21
CA ILE A 96 7.64 -19.53 -1.50
C ILE A 96 7.76 -20.95 -2.07
N ASN A 97 8.61 -21.15 -3.06
CA ASN A 97 8.82 -22.44 -3.70
C ASN A 97 9.25 -23.52 -2.72
N LYS A 98 10.11 -23.21 -1.74
CA LYS A 98 10.48 -24.17 -0.68
C LYS A 98 9.28 -24.61 0.16
N ILE A 99 8.30 -23.72 0.37
CA ILE A 99 7.10 -24.03 1.15
C ILE A 99 6.14 -24.91 0.36
N VAL A 100 5.94 -24.61 -0.93
CA VAL A 100 4.95 -25.29 -1.77
C VAL A 100 5.50 -26.51 -2.52
N ALA A 101 6.81 -26.71 -2.56
CA ALA A 101 7.46 -27.84 -3.26
C ALA A 101 6.86 -29.22 -2.93
N PRO A 102 6.47 -29.57 -1.67
CA PRO A 102 5.86 -30.87 -1.37
C PRO A 102 4.51 -31.10 -2.07
N SER A 103 3.86 -30.03 -2.56
CA SER A 103 2.60 -30.12 -3.29
C SER A 103 2.77 -30.21 -4.82
N GLY A 104 4.00 -30.16 -5.32
CA GLY A 104 4.29 -30.16 -6.77
C GLY A 104 4.04 -28.81 -7.46
N ILE A 105 3.72 -27.77 -6.69
CA ILE A 105 3.54 -26.41 -7.24
C ILE A 105 4.88 -25.69 -7.23
N GLN A 106 5.13 -24.95 -8.29
CA GLN A 106 6.29 -24.07 -8.43
C GLN A 106 5.88 -22.77 -9.07
N LEU A 107 6.46 -21.66 -8.60
CA LEU A 107 6.37 -20.33 -9.19
C LEU A 107 7.66 -19.98 -9.92
N ASP A 108 7.51 -19.33 -11.06
CA ASP A 108 8.57 -18.62 -11.74
C ASP A 108 8.31 -17.12 -11.72
N PHE A 109 9.31 -16.32 -11.33
CA PHE A 109 9.12 -14.88 -11.23
C PHE A 109 8.81 -14.24 -12.59
N GLU A 110 9.52 -14.64 -13.64
CA GLU A 110 9.41 -14.02 -14.96
C GLU A 110 8.13 -14.47 -15.70
N HIS A 111 7.70 -15.71 -15.49
CA HIS A 111 6.57 -16.29 -16.23
C HIS A 111 5.24 -16.20 -15.47
N ASP A 112 5.26 -16.29 -14.13
CA ASP A 112 4.03 -16.34 -13.33
C ASP A 112 3.74 -15.02 -12.63
N VAL A 113 4.77 -14.27 -12.17
CA VAL A 113 4.60 -13.07 -11.35
C VAL A 113 4.66 -11.81 -12.19
N LEU A 114 5.73 -11.61 -12.95
CA LEU A 114 5.98 -10.38 -13.69
C LEU A 114 4.84 -10.02 -14.66
N PRO A 115 4.22 -10.99 -15.38
CA PRO A 115 3.09 -10.70 -16.27
C PRO A 115 1.81 -10.22 -15.57
N LEU A 116 1.69 -10.39 -14.25
CA LEU A 116 0.55 -9.88 -13.46
C LEU A 116 0.68 -8.39 -13.13
N SER A 117 1.85 -7.82 -13.36
CA SER A 117 2.14 -6.42 -13.10
C SER A 117 2.23 -5.62 -14.40
N MET A 118 2.14 -4.29 -14.28
CA MET A 118 2.42 -3.36 -15.40
C MET A 118 3.89 -2.91 -15.39
N PHE A 119 4.81 -3.79 -15.02
CA PHE A 119 6.23 -3.44 -14.85
C PHE A 119 6.87 -2.90 -16.13
N SER A 120 6.51 -3.46 -17.30
CA SER A 120 6.95 -2.97 -18.62
C SER A 120 6.55 -1.52 -18.89
N ASP A 121 5.44 -1.07 -18.30
CA ASP A 121 4.87 0.27 -18.47
C ASP A 121 5.22 1.20 -17.29
N GLY A 122 6.24 0.83 -16.52
CA GLY A 122 6.71 1.60 -15.37
C GLY A 122 6.00 1.31 -14.06
N GLY A 123 5.19 0.26 -13.99
CA GLY A 123 4.58 -0.24 -12.77
C GLY A 123 5.56 -0.94 -11.84
N SER A 124 5.09 -1.37 -10.69
CA SER A 124 5.91 -2.01 -9.64
C SER A 124 5.40 -3.41 -9.32
N VAL A 125 6.30 -4.34 -9.02
CA VAL A 125 5.95 -5.67 -8.52
C VAL A 125 6.03 -5.67 -6.99
N THR A 126 4.91 -5.94 -6.34
CA THR A 126 4.81 -6.02 -4.88
C THR A 126 4.69 -7.46 -4.40
N GLU A 127 4.81 -7.68 -3.10
CA GLU A 127 4.59 -8.99 -2.46
C GLU A 127 3.18 -9.56 -2.76
N ARG A 128 2.20 -8.69 -3.05
CA ARG A 128 0.85 -9.13 -3.44
C ARG A 128 0.84 -9.81 -4.80
N HIS A 129 1.65 -9.36 -5.76
CA HIS A 129 1.77 -10.04 -7.08
C HIS A 129 2.34 -11.46 -6.93
N LEU A 130 3.31 -11.67 -6.01
CA LEU A 130 3.85 -13.00 -5.73
C LEU A 130 2.77 -13.94 -5.20
N LEU A 131 1.95 -13.43 -4.28
CA LEU A 131 0.88 -14.22 -3.66
C LEU A 131 -0.33 -14.39 -4.58
N ALA A 132 -0.62 -13.44 -5.47
CA ALA A 132 -1.62 -13.58 -6.51
C ALA A 132 -1.21 -14.67 -7.51
N ALA A 133 0.04 -14.66 -7.96
CA ALA A 133 0.58 -15.71 -8.81
C ALA A 133 0.46 -17.10 -8.14
N LEU A 134 0.81 -17.19 -6.86
CA LEU A 134 0.65 -18.43 -6.10
C LEU A 134 -0.82 -18.86 -6.00
N ALA A 135 -1.74 -17.93 -5.73
CA ALA A 135 -3.17 -18.22 -5.66
C ALA A 135 -3.68 -18.79 -6.99
N ARG A 136 -3.28 -18.20 -8.12
CA ARG A 136 -3.60 -18.72 -9.48
C ARG A 136 -3.06 -20.11 -9.69
N ARG A 137 -1.78 -20.32 -9.44
CA ARG A 137 -1.14 -21.64 -9.60
C ARG A 137 -1.78 -22.73 -8.74
N ILE A 138 -2.17 -22.41 -7.51
CA ILE A 138 -2.92 -23.35 -6.67
C ILE A 138 -4.29 -23.63 -7.29
N THR A 139 -5.05 -22.60 -7.65
CA THR A 139 -6.40 -22.75 -8.22
C THR A 139 -6.39 -23.53 -9.53
N GLU A 140 -5.42 -23.27 -10.41
CA GLU A 140 -5.23 -24.02 -11.65
C GLU A 140 -4.89 -25.50 -11.41
N ALA A 141 -4.08 -25.78 -10.37
CA ALA A 141 -3.63 -27.14 -10.10
C ALA A 141 -4.71 -28.03 -9.45
N VAL A 142 -5.59 -27.46 -8.62
CA VAL A 142 -6.52 -28.26 -7.83
C VAL A 142 -8.00 -27.96 -8.09
N GLY A 143 -8.35 -26.89 -8.80
CA GLY A 143 -9.72 -26.38 -8.97
C GLY A 143 -10.20 -25.59 -7.75
N MET A 144 -11.07 -24.58 -7.98
CA MET A 144 -11.53 -23.66 -6.94
C MET A 144 -12.13 -24.41 -5.71
N GLU A 145 -12.92 -25.44 -5.96
CA GLU A 145 -13.60 -26.23 -4.93
C GLU A 145 -12.65 -26.97 -4.00
N ASN A 146 -11.44 -27.29 -4.46
CA ASN A 146 -10.45 -28.04 -3.68
C ASN A 146 -9.43 -27.13 -2.99
N VAL A 147 -9.40 -25.82 -3.30
CA VAL A 147 -8.45 -24.87 -2.69
C VAL A 147 -8.54 -24.83 -1.18
N PRO A 148 -9.72 -24.78 -0.51
CA PRO A 148 -9.77 -24.77 0.95
C PRO A 148 -9.12 -26.00 1.59
N ALA A 149 -9.39 -27.20 1.05
CA ALA A 149 -8.76 -28.44 1.50
C ALA A 149 -7.25 -28.44 1.23
N PHE A 150 -6.82 -27.99 0.05
CA PHE A 150 -5.40 -27.87 -0.28
C PHE A 150 -4.65 -26.94 0.69
N LEU A 151 -5.19 -25.77 1.01
CA LEU A 151 -4.58 -24.82 1.95
C LEU A 151 -4.43 -25.45 3.34
N SER A 152 -5.46 -26.17 3.81
CA SER A 152 -5.45 -26.80 5.13
C SER A 152 -4.54 -28.05 5.18
N ASP A 153 -4.71 -28.97 4.23
CA ASP A 153 -4.13 -30.31 4.32
C ASP A 153 -2.70 -30.36 3.76
N ARG A 154 -2.41 -29.56 2.73
CA ARG A 154 -1.10 -29.55 2.06
C ARG A 154 -0.18 -28.45 2.56
N LEU A 155 -0.72 -27.26 2.86
CA LEU A 155 0.08 -26.13 3.34
C LEU A 155 0.00 -25.94 4.86
N GLY A 156 -0.87 -26.68 5.56
CA GLY A 156 -1.05 -26.60 7.01
C GLY A 156 -1.62 -25.26 7.48
N ILE A 157 -2.38 -24.57 6.61
CA ILE A 157 -2.95 -23.26 6.90
C ILE A 157 -4.30 -23.43 7.60
N ALA A 158 -4.41 -22.94 8.84
CA ALA A 158 -5.66 -22.93 9.57
C ALA A 158 -6.57 -21.79 9.06
N LEU A 159 -7.65 -22.13 8.37
CA LEU A 159 -8.63 -21.17 7.87
C LEU A 159 -9.56 -20.72 9.00
N SER A 160 -9.78 -19.40 9.15
CA SER A 160 -10.83 -18.85 10.01
C SER A 160 -12.22 -19.16 9.46
N ALA A 161 -13.27 -19.00 10.29
CA ALA A 161 -14.66 -19.19 9.85
C ALA A 161 -15.00 -18.27 8.66
N ARG A 162 -14.59 -17.01 8.71
CA ARG A 162 -14.82 -16.03 7.65
C ARG A 162 -14.09 -16.37 6.35
N GLN A 163 -12.84 -16.85 6.44
CA GLN A 163 -12.08 -17.30 5.27
C GLN A 163 -12.73 -18.51 4.60
N ARG A 164 -13.22 -19.48 5.39
CA ARG A 164 -13.98 -20.63 4.85
C ARG A 164 -15.26 -20.21 4.16
N GLU A 165 -16.01 -19.27 4.76
CA GLU A 165 -17.22 -18.73 4.18
C GLU A 165 -16.94 -18.06 2.83
N TRP A 166 -15.95 -17.17 2.76
CA TRP A 166 -15.61 -16.46 1.51
C TRP A 166 -15.12 -17.42 0.42
N LEU A 167 -14.20 -18.30 0.73
CA LEU A 167 -13.72 -19.31 -0.24
C LEU A 167 -14.85 -20.23 -0.71
N GLY A 168 -15.82 -20.53 0.15
CA GLY A 168 -16.99 -21.38 -0.18
C GLY A 168 -18.05 -20.70 -1.05
N GLN A 169 -17.95 -19.38 -1.26
CA GLN A 169 -18.81 -18.65 -2.19
C GLN A 169 -18.45 -18.87 -3.66
N TYR A 170 -17.19 -19.24 -3.93
CA TYR A 170 -16.63 -19.44 -5.28
C TYR A 170 -16.89 -18.23 -6.21
N ASP A 171 -16.91 -17.02 -5.65
CA ASP A 171 -17.14 -15.78 -6.41
C ASP A 171 -15.95 -15.51 -7.34
N PRO A 172 -16.11 -15.60 -8.66
CA PRO A 172 -15.01 -15.46 -9.59
C PRO A 172 -14.32 -14.09 -9.57
N LEU A 173 -14.99 -13.05 -9.06
CA LEU A 173 -14.42 -11.71 -8.92
C LEU A 173 -13.56 -11.58 -7.66
N CYS A 174 -13.89 -12.33 -6.61
CA CYS A 174 -13.25 -12.20 -5.30
C CYS A 174 -12.32 -13.35 -4.96
N PHE A 175 -12.52 -14.55 -5.53
CA PHE A 175 -11.90 -15.80 -5.10
C PHE A 175 -10.37 -15.73 -5.07
N GLU A 176 -9.75 -15.21 -6.13
CA GLU A 176 -8.28 -15.08 -6.18
C GLU A 176 -7.76 -14.16 -5.06
N TYR A 177 -8.47 -13.07 -4.78
CA TYR A 177 -8.13 -12.14 -3.70
C TYR A 177 -8.37 -12.74 -2.32
N ASP A 178 -9.40 -13.58 -2.15
CA ASP A 178 -9.65 -14.30 -0.90
C ASP A 178 -8.53 -15.30 -0.61
N VAL A 179 -8.10 -16.06 -1.62
CA VAL A 179 -6.94 -16.97 -1.53
C VAL A 179 -5.66 -16.19 -1.23
N LEU A 180 -5.41 -15.08 -1.95
CA LEU A 180 -4.27 -14.19 -1.71
C LEU A 180 -4.27 -13.71 -0.24
N GLY A 181 -5.41 -13.28 0.30
CA GLY A 181 -5.54 -12.83 1.69
C GLY A 181 -5.16 -13.91 2.69
N VAL A 182 -5.59 -15.16 2.47
CA VAL A 182 -5.20 -16.31 3.28
C VAL A 182 -3.70 -16.56 3.21
N LEU A 183 -3.14 -16.57 2.00
CA LEU A 183 -1.70 -16.78 1.79
C LEU A 183 -0.87 -15.66 2.46
N LYS A 184 -1.29 -14.41 2.33
CA LYS A 184 -0.62 -13.26 2.94
C LYS A 184 -0.57 -13.39 4.46
N SER A 185 -1.70 -13.64 5.10
CA SER A 185 -1.77 -13.76 6.56
C SER A 185 -0.97 -14.95 7.12
N SER A 186 -0.77 -16.00 6.31
CA SER A 186 -0.14 -17.25 6.74
C SER A 186 1.32 -17.40 6.34
N LEU A 187 1.72 -16.84 5.20
CA LEU A 187 3.05 -17.08 4.64
C LEU A 187 3.98 -15.85 4.72
N ASN A 188 3.44 -14.63 4.86
CA ASN A 188 4.24 -13.42 4.76
C ASN A 188 5.45 -13.45 5.71
N ALA A 189 5.26 -13.77 6.98
CA ALA A 189 6.34 -13.85 7.96
C ALA A 189 7.45 -14.87 7.62
N ARG A 190 7.14 -15.89 6.79
CA ARG A 190 8.07 -16.96 6.38
C ARG A 190 8.78 -16.65 5.07
N THR A 191 8.19 -15.81 4.25
CA THR A 191 8.65 -15.51 2.88
C THR A 191 9.28 -14.12 2.78
N TYR A 192 8.89 -13.20 3.63
CA TYR A 192 9.37 -11.81 3.61
C TYR A 192 10.90 -11.73 3.76
N ILE A 193 11.50 -10.90 2.95
CA ILE A 193 12.91 -10.49 3.02
C ILE A 193 12.92 -8.99 3.27
N PRO A 194 13.62 -8.50 4.30
CA PRO A 194 13.73 -7.06 4.56
C PRO A 194 14.23 -6.30 3.34
N ALA A 195 13.60 -5.16 3.08
CA ALA A 195 14.04 -4.21 2.08
C ALA A 195 15.30 -3.49 2.56
N THR A 196 16.26 -3.26 1.68
CA THR A 196 17.53 -2.60 1.98
C THR A 196 17.88 -1.56 0.92
N ASP A 197 18.52 -1.96 -0.15
CA ASP A 197 19.06 -1.10 -1.22
C ASP A 197 18.00 -0.56 -2.20
N GLU A 198 16.76 -1.00 -2.06
CA GLU A 198 15.60 -0.45 -2.75
C GLU A 198 14.94 0.73 -1.99
N LEU A 199 15.45 1.10 -0.82
CA LEU A 199 14.91 2.18 0.01
C LEU A 199 15.63 3.49 -0.26
N MET A 200 14.85 4.58 -0.33
CA MET A 200 15.38 5.94 -0.24
C MET A 200 15.54 6.35 1.23
N THR A 201 16.39 7.32 1.50
CA THR A 201 16.43 8.00 2.79
C THR A 201 15.39 9.13 2.86
N LEU A 202 15.02 9.56 4.07
CA LEU A 202 14.06 10.67 4.22
C LEU A 202 14.54 11.96 3.55
N PRO A 203 15.80 12.42 3.67
CA PRO A 203 16.26 13.62 2.95
C PRO A 203 16.20 13.48 1.43
N GLU A 204 16.45 12.30 0.87
CA GLU A 204 16.37 12.08 -0.58
C GLU A 204 14.92 12.21 -1.09
N VAL A 205 13.93 11.64 -0.38
CA VAL A 205 12.54 11.73 -0.81
C VAL A 205 11.97 13.14 -0.59
N VAL A 206 12.37 13.85 0.46
CA VAL A 206 12.03 15.27 0.67
C VAL A 206 12.53 16.11 -0.50
N SER A 207 13.83 15.99 -0.83
CA SER A 207 14.42 16.72 -1.95
C SER A 207 13.74 16.40 -3.29
N LEU A 208 13.38 15.14 -3.51
CA LEU A 208 12.69 14.71 -4.73
C LEU A 208 11.26 15.29 -4.82
N ALA A 209 10.51 15.30 -3.73
CA ALA A 209 9.18 15.89 -3.70
C ALA A 209 9.21 17.39 -3.98
N ASP A 210 10.16 18.12 -3.39
CA ASP A 210 10.39 19.53 -3.64
C ASP A 210 10.80 19.80 -5.11
N GLU A 211 11.71 18.98 -5.66
CA GLU A 211 12.16 19.06 -7.05
C GLU A 211 11.02 18.98 -8.06
N VAL A 212 10.06 18.07 -7.82
CA VAL A 212 8.91 17.85 -8.71
C VAL A 212 7.71 18.74 -8.37
N GLY A 213 7.79 19.54 -7.29
CA GLY A 213 6.71 20.42 -6.86
C GLY A 213 5.49 19.67 -6.28
N ALA A 214 5.73 18.54 -5.64
CA ALA A 214 4.70 17.67 -5.04
C ALA A 214 4.68 17.81 -3.51
N ILE A 215 3.65 17.24 -2.87
CA ILE A 215 3.46 17.26 -1.41
C ILE A 215 3.91 15.92 -0.84
N LEU A 216 4.96 15.94 0.00
CA LEU A 216 5.40 14.75 0.71
C LEU A 216 4.61 14.58 2.01
N CYS A 217 3.99 13.41 2.18
CA CYS A 217 3.23 13.07 3.37
C CYS A 217 3.74 11.77 4.01
N TYR A 218 3.58 11.69 5.33
CA TYR A 218 3.67 10.43 6.07
C TYR A 218 2.31 9.73 6.03
N ALA A 219 2.29 8.44 5.70
CA ALA A 219 1.08 7.64 5.66
C ALA A 219 0.76 7.09 7.06
N TYR A 220 -0.02 7.82 7.86
CA TYR A 220 -0.40 7.39 9.21
C TYR A 220 -1.20 6.10 9.18
N LEU A 221 -0.73 5.11 9.94
CA LEU A 221 -1.40 3.81 10.07
C LEU A 221 -2.18 3.70 11.38
N GLY A 222 -1.58 4.12 12.50
CA GLY A 222 -2.15 4.06 13.84
C GLY A 222 -2.26 2.65 14.40
N ASP A 223 -2.38 2.54 15.71
CA ASP A 223 -2.59 1.28 16.40
C ASP A 223 -3.92 0.64 16.01
N VAL A 224 -3.95 -0.67 15.91
CA VAL A 224 -5.19 -1.41 15.63
C VAL A 224 -5.44 -2.46 16.70
N ALA A 225 -6.66 -2.46 17.26
CA ALA A 225 -7.15 -3.51 18.14
C ALA A 225 -7.65 -4.71 17.32
N ASP A 226 -8.42 -4.42 16.25
CA ASP A 226 -8.96 -5.41 15.31
C ASP A 226 -8.76 -4.93 13.87
N SER A 227 -8.34 -5.83 12.97
CA SER A 227 -8.23 -5.49 11.56
C SER A 227 -9.61 -5.38 10.90
N PRO A 228 -9.93 -4.27 10.23
CA PRO A 228 -11.18 -4.15 9.48
C PRO A 228 -11.34 -5.22 8.39
N THR A 229 -10.23 -5.73 7.87
CA THR A 229 -10.19 -6.78 6.83
C THR A 229 -10.06 -8.18 7.41
N GLY A 230 -9.86 -8.32 8.74
CA GLY A 230 -9.74 -9.60 9.44
C GLY A 230 -8.44 -10.38 9.13
N ASP A 231 -7.50 -9.75 8.44
CA ASP A 231 -6.22 -10.33 8.02
C ASP A 231 -5.04 -9.96 8.93
N LYS A 232 -5.25 -9.04 9.89
CA LYS A 232 -4.21 -8.59 10.81
C LYS A 232 -4.59 -8.88 12.26
N ARG A 233 -3.58 -9.12 13.09
CA ARG A 233 -3.69 -9.18 14.55
C ARG A 233 -3.64 -7.76 15.13
N ALA A 234 -4.09 -7.58 16.38
CA ALA A 234 -3.87 -6.36 17.13
C ALA A 234 -2.37 -5.99 17.10
N GLU A 235 -2.07 -4.76 16.71
CA GLU A 235 -0.69 -4.30 16.57
C GLU A 235 -0.55 -2.85 17.04
N HIS A 236 0.59 -2.57 17.66
CA HIS A 236 1.00 -1.23 18.05
C HIS A 236 2.01 -0.68 17.04
N PHE A 237 1.72 0.50 16.53
CA PHE A 237 2.56 1.24 15.60
C PHE A 237 3.05 2.53 16.24
N GLU A 238 2.79 3.67 15.63
CA GLU A 238 3.32 4.98 15.99
C GLU A 238 2.54 5.73 17.07
N ASP A 239 1.35 5.30 17.48
CA ASP A 239 0.48 6.07 18.41
C ASP A 239 1.14 6.39 19.76
N GLY A 240 1.98 5.48 20.24
CA GLY A 240 2.69 5.64 21.51
C GLY A 240 3.73 6.77 21.52
N TYR A 241 4.19 7.22 20.36
CA TYR A 241 5.20 8.29 20.19
C TYR A 241 4.86 9.22 19.01
N LEU A 242 3.59 9.36 18.70
CA LEU A 242 3.09 10.09 17.54
C LEU A 242 3.57 11.55 17.51
N GLU A 243 3.52 12.26 18.64
CA GLU A 243 3.94 13.66 18.72
C GLU A 243 5.45 13.83 18.47
N GLU A 244 6.29 12.92 19.02
CA GLU A 244 7.73 12.88 18.75
C GLU A 244 8.00 12.65 17.25
N LEU A 245 7.27 11.72 16.64
CA LEU A 245 7.38 11.40 15.22
C LEU A 245 6.98 12.60 14.35
N LEU A 246 5.84 13.21 14.61
CA LEU A 246 5.35 14.35 13.83
C LEU A 246 6.28 15.56 13.96
N THR A 247 6.84 15.82 15.15
CA THR A 247 7.87 16.84 15.33
C THR A 247 9.07 16.59 14.42
N TYR A 248 9.60 15.38 14.44
CA TYR A 248 10.74 14.99 13.62
C TYR A 248 10.44 15.11 12.11
N LEU A 249 9.29 14.62 11.67
CA LEU A 249 8.88 14.67 10.26
C LEU A 249 8.76 16.12 9.75
N ARG A 250 8.13 17.01 10.54
CA ARG A 250 8.05 18.44 10.22
C ARG A 250 9.44 19.07 10.09
N ASP A 251 10.30 18.83 11.06
CA ASP A 251 11.66 19.40 11.09
C ASP A 251 12.55 18.83 9.97
N SER A 252 12.17 17.67 9.42
CA SER A 252 12.81 17.05 8.26
C SER A 252 12.25 17.50 6.91
N GLY A 253 11.20 18.35 6.87
CA GLY A 253 10.64 18.88 5.63
C GLY A 253 9.43 18.12 5.08
N VAL A 254 8.86 17.17 5.84
CA VAL A 254 7.58 16.54 5.47
C VAL A 254 6.46 17.56 5.61
N SER A 255 5.60 17.67 4.59
CA SER A 255 4.60 18.74 4.47
C SER A 255 3.20 18.32 4.85
N GLY A 256 2.91 17.01 4.91
CA GLY A 256 1.57 16.54 5.18
C GLY A 256 1.51 15.16 5.83
N ILE A 257 0.29 14.82 6.23
CA ILE A 257 -0.07 13.50 6.76
C ILE A 257 -1.26 12.99 5.96
N THR A 258 -1.14 11.77 5.42
CA THR A 258 -2.27 11.07 4.82
C THR A 258 -2.77 9.97 5.77
N PHE A 259 -4.07 9.80 5.85
CA PHE A 259 -4.70 8.82 6.75
C PHE A 259 -6.03 8.31 6.20
N MET A 260 -6.48 7.18 6.72
CA MET A 260 -7.69 6.48 6.28
C MET A 260 -8.81 6.64 7.31
N PRO A 261 -9.84 7.49 7.06
CA PRO A 261 -10.96 7.66 7.99
C PRO A 261 -11.73 6.38 8.29
N SER A 262 -11.72 5.40 7.39
CA SER A 262 -12.39 4.12 7.58
C SER A 262 -11.62 3.13 8.46
N ARG A 263 -10.34 3.37 8.68
CA ARG A 263 -9.43 2.43 9.38
C ARG A 263 -9.31 2.71 10.87
N ASN A 264 -9.14 3.96 11.22
CA ASN A 264 -8.81 4.39 12.57
C ASN A 264 -10.08 4.74 13.38
N THR A 265 -9.97 4.73 14.70
CA THR A 265 -11.07 5.19 15.56
C THR A 265 -11.21 6.71 15.51
N CYS A 266 -12.41 7.23 15.81
CA CYS A 266 -12.64 8.67 15.86
C CYS A 266 -11.65 9.36 16.82
N GLU A 267 -11.39 8.77 17.99
CA GLU A 267 -10.45 9.30 18.98
C GLU A 267 -9.01 9.40 18.44
N GLN A 268 -8.52 8.37 17.72
CA GLN A 268 -7.22 8.43 17.06
C GLN A 268 -7.17 9.55 16.02
N LEU A 269 -8.22 9.68 15.21
CA LEU A 269 -8.29 10.67 14.15
C LEU A 269 -8.42 12.10 14.69
N GLU A 270 -9.21 12.33 15.75
CA GLU A 270 -9.28 13.63 16.44
C GLU A 270 -7.91 14.06 16.94
N ARG A 271 -7.22 13.18 17.67
CA ARG A 271 -5.84 13.42 18.16
C ARG A 271 -4.89 13.72 17.00
N LEU A 272 -4.91 12.92 15.94
CA LEU A 272 -4.06 13.12 14.77
C LEU A 272 -4.31 14.48 14.11
N MET A 273 -5.58 14.82 13.85
CA MET A 273 -5.97 16.09 13.22
C MET A 273 -5.62 17.31 14.08
N GLU A 274 -5.68 17.19 15.43
CA GLU A 274 -5.21 18.25 16.34
C GLU A 274 -3.69 18.45 16.22
N LEU A 275 -2.92 17.37 16.24
CA LEU A 275 -1.47 17.44 16.05
C LEU A 275 -1.11 17.99 14.66
N CYS A 276 -1.80 17.57 13.59
CA CYS A 276 -1.60 18.11 12.26
C CYS A 276 -1.82 19.64 12.20
N ARG A 277 -2.90 20.13 12.84
CA ARG A 277 -3.16 21.58 12.96
C ARG A 277 -2.08 22.30 13.77
N HIS A 278 -1.64 21.70 14.88
CA HIS A 278 -0.59 22.27 15.73
C HIS A 278 0.74 22.40 14.98
N PHE A 279 1.13 21.37 14.22
CA PHE A 279 2.38 21.36 13.47
C PHE A 279 2.30 21.98 12.06
N GLY A 280 1.11 22.35 11.59
CA GLY A 280 0.90 22.94 10.29
C GLY A 280 0.96 21.97 9.11
N PHE A 281 0.69 20.68 9.33
CA PHE A 281 0.64 19.67 8.27
C PHE A 281 -0.61 19.80 7.41
N THR A 282 -0.45 19.65 6.11
CA THR A 282 -1.55 19.35 5.18
C THR A 282 -2.15 17.99 5.54
N GLN A 283 -3.49 17.90 5.59
CA GLN A 283 -4.20 16.68 5.95
C GLN A 283 -4.89 16.11 4.72
N ILE A 284 -4.52 14.90 4.33
CA ILE A 284 -5.03 14.24 3.13
C ILE A 284 -5.71 12.94 3.55
N SER A 285 -6.92 12.69 3.06
CA SER A 285 -7.58 11.40 3.23
C SER A 285 -7.33 10.51 2.02
N GLY A 286 -7.23 9.20 2.28
CA GLY A 286 -7.18 8.18 1.25
C GLY A 286 -7.71 6.86 1.78
N GLU A 287 -8.10 5.97 0.87
CA GLU A 287 -8.48 4.60 1.19
C GLU A 287 -7.51 3.67 0.45
N ASP A 288 -6.93 2.73 1.16
CA ASP A 288 -6.10 1.69 0.55
C ASP A 288 -7.01 0.59 -0.03
N ILE A 289 -7.49 0.82 -1.26
CA ILE A 289 -8.39 -0.10 -1.96
C ILE A 289 -7.56 -1.04 -2.82
N ASN A 290 -7.44 -2.28 -2.36
CA ASN A 290 -6.58 -3.28 -2.99
C ASN A 290 -7.24 -4.65 -3.19
N GLN A 291 -8.55 -4.74 -3.01
CA GLN A 291 -9.35 -5.95 -3.25
C GLN A 291 -10.82 -5.60 -3.55
N PRO A 292 -11.53 -6.43 -4.34
CA PRO A 292 -12.90 -6.13 -4.78
C PRO A 292 -13.95 -6.12 -3.66
N ARG A 293 -13.67 -6.70 -2.49
CA ARG A 293 -14.57 -6.67 -1.33
C ARG A 293 -14.57 -5.33 -0.58
N GLN A 294 -13.60 -4.45 -0.86
CA GLN A 294 -13.54 -3.12 -0.25
C GLN A 294 -14.46 -2.13 -0.95
N SER A 295 -15.00 -1.18 -0.18
CA SER A 295 -15.79 -0.08 -0.74
C SER A 295 -14.89 0.91 -1.47
N PHE A 296 -15.32 1.35 -2.66
CA PHE A 296 -14.68 2.48 -3.36
C PHE A 296 -15.06 3.83 -2.78
N ILE A 297 -15.96 3.88 -1.81
CA ILE A 297 -16.45 5.12 -1.20
C ILE A 297 -16.09 5.10 0.27
N CYS A 298 -15.31 6.09 0.70
CA CYS A 298 -15.09 6.38 2.11
C CYS A 298 -16.33 7.09 2.67
N ARG A 299 -17.23 6.32 3.30
CA ARG A 299 -18.50 6.85 3.86
C ARG A 299 -18.26 7.79 5.03
N GLN A 300 -17.17 7.64 5.73
CA GLN A 300 -16.78 8.47 6.86
C GLN A 300 -16.58 9.94 6.47
N LEU A 301 -16.19 10.22 5.23
CA LEU A 301 -16.06 11.59 4.72
C LEU A 301 -17.39 12.37 4.66
N ALA A 302 -18.53 11.70 4.84
CA ALA A 302 -19.81 12.37 4.98
C ALA A 302 -20.02 12.99 6.39
N ASP A 303 -19.18 12.61 7.37
CA ASP A 303 -19.20 13.23 8.69
C ASP A 303 -18.62 14.65 8.63
N PRO A 304 -19.30 15.66 9.23
CA PRO A 304 -18.80 17.04 9.27
C PRO A 304 -17.39 17.19 9.82
N MET A 305 -16.91 16.28 10.68
CA MET A 305 -15.56 16.25 11.23
C MET A 305 -14.50 16.21 10.11
N PHE A 306 -14.81 15.56 8.98
CA PHE A 306 -13.90 15.37 7.85
C PHE A 306 -14.14 16.33 6.67
N SER A 307 -15.01 17.34 6.83
CA SER A 307 -15.38 18.25 5.73
C SER A 307 -14.17 18.98 5.12
N HIS A 308 -13.16 19.29 5.93
CA HIS A 308 -11.92 19.93 5.47
C HIS A 308 -11.09 19.02 4.53
N LEU A 309 -11.15 17.69 4.70
CA LEU A 309 -10.44 16.73 3.85
C LEU A 309 -11.00 16.72 2.42
N VAL A 310 -12.32 16.89 2.29
CA VAL A 310 -12.96 17.00 0.95
C VAL A 310 -12.44 18.25 0.23
N ALA A 311 -12.36 19.38 0.92
CA ALA A 311 -11.81 20.61 0.35
C ALA A 311 -10.34 20.46 -0.04
N GLU A 312 -9.56 19.77 0.80
CA GLU A 312 -8.14 19.53 0.53
C GLU A 312 -7.93 18.62 -0.69
N THR A 313 -8.75 17.58 -0.86
CA THR A 313 -8.70 16.73 -2.05
C THR A 313 -8.85 17.52 -3.36
N TRP A 314 -9.74 18.53 -3.39
CA TRP A 314 -9.86 19.40 -4.56
C TRP A 314 -8.63 20.27 -4.78
N ARG A 315 -7.98 20.74 -3.72
CA ARG A 315 -6.73 21.50 -3.81
C ARG A 315 -5.58 20.69 -4.38
N LEU A 316 -5.51 19.38 -4.09
CA LEU A 316 -4.49 18.49 -4.67
C LEU A 316 -4.53 18.46 -6.20
N GLY A 317 -5.70 18.57 -6.80
CA GLY A 317 -5.85 18.59 -8.26
C GLY A 317 -5.46 19.91 -8.94
N GLU A 318 -5.25 21.02 -8.20
CA GLU A 318 -4.93 22.33 -8.80
C GLU A 318 -3.52 22.41 -9.41
N PRO A 319 -2.44 21.94 -8.75
CA PRO A 319 -1.09 21.94 -9.32
C PRO A 319 -0.95 20.98 -10.51
N GLU A 320 -1.70 19.89 -10.51
CA GLU A 320 -1.64 18.87 -11.56
C GLU A 320 -2.20 19.33 -12.90
N ARG A 321 -3.01 20.40 -12.89
CA ARG A 321 -3.63 20.99 -14.09
C ARG A 321 -2.77 22.05 -14.76
N LYS A 322 -1.67 22.45 -14.12
CA LYS A 322 -0.69 23.42 -14.64
C LYS A 322 0.45 22.71 -15.34
#